data_8d94ef15cf389ae3511f3af1a9c176b2
#
_entry.id   8d94ef15cf389ae3511f3af1a9c176b2
#
_cell.length_a   1.000
_cell.length_b   1.000
_cell.length_c   1.000
_cell.angle_alpha   90.00
_cell.angle_beta   90.00
_cell.angle_gamma   90.00
#
_symmetry.space_group_name_H-M   'P 1'
#
loop_
_entity.id
_entity.type
_entity.pdbx_description
1 polymer ?
#
loop_
_entity_poly.entity_id
_entity_poly.type
_entity_poly.pdbx_seq_one_letter_code
_entity_poly.pdbx_strand_id
1 'polypeptide(L)'
;NPYPSSISATKFITQNASIISTDNPNPAITGTIYLWNHLNLPSNLVNDPFYGDYVYNYNPNNYIAFNNTGANPPGFNGNIASGQAFFVLMDHNASTTGSSVVFNNNMRYDDTDPLNPSPYANNEFFRVMQRPKPHANRNTIERHRIWLDLIAPNDHANSILVGYVENATNGEDRLYDGFDLSKTSIRFYSLINEDKMSIQGRSLPFDVSDTVPLGLVIPENGNYTIAINSIDGLFSNTNQDIFLEDTYLNIIHDLRNTPYSFNSNIGTFNNRFILRYTNNALNISEETLLNGLVISAPNNNFIKVSSELEQIKTISVFDVLG
;
A
#
# COMPACT_ATOMS: atom_id res chain seq x y z
N ASN A 1 -2.04 -23.82 7.29
CA ASN A 1 -2.33 -23.92 8.70
C ASN A 1 -2.44 -25.42 9.06
N PRO A 2 -1.51 -25.96 9.88
CA PRO A 2 -1.48 -27.37 10.25
C PRO A 2 -2.42 -27.76 11.40
N TYR A 3 -3.08 -26.80 12.04
CA TYR A 3 -3.94 -27.04 13.18
C TYR A 3 -5.40 -27.31 12.77
N PRO A 4 -6.16 -28.07 13.60
CA PRO A 4 -7.58 -28.31 13.38
C PRO A 4 -8.48 -27.11 13.77
N SER A 5 -7.90 -25.95 14.04
CA SER A 5 -8.57 -24.68 14.34
C SER A 5 -7.94 -23.56 13.49
N SER A 6 -8.59 -22.41 13.40
CA SER A 6 -7.96 -21.23 12.83
C SER A 6 -6.76 -20.79 13.68
N ILE A 7 -5.84 -20.07 13.04
CA ILE A 7 -4.71 -19.39 13.68
C ILE A 7 -4.74 -17.90 13.34
N SER A 8 -4.16 -17.09 14.20
CA SER A 8 -3.96 -15.67 13.95
C SER A 8 -2.75 -15.44 13.06
N ALA A 9 -2.93 -14.75 11.94
CA ALA A 9 -1.86 -14.29 11.06
C ALA A 9 -0.90 -13.34 11.79
N THR A 10 -1.42 -12.41 12.60
CA THR A 10 -0.59 -11.51 13.42
C THR A 10 0.29 -12.29 14.39
N LYS A 11 -0.26 -13.32 15.07
CA LYS A 11 0.54 -14.16 15.98
C LYS A 11 1.56 -15.01 15.23
N PHE A 12 1.24 -15.48 14.02
CA PHE A 12 2.22 -16.15 13.16
C PHE A 12 3.40 -15.23 12.86
N ILE A 13 3.15 -13.99 12.46
CA ILE A 13 4.19 -12.99 12.19
C ILE A 13 5.00 -12.73 13.47
N THR A 14 4.34 -12.46 14.60
CA THR A 14 5.02 -12.17 15.88
C THR A 14 5.89 -13.32 16.36
N GLN A 15 5.41 -14.57 16.29
CA GLN A 15 6.17 -15.75 16.71
C GLN A 15 7.39 -16.04 15.82
N ASN A 16 7.37 -15.55 14.60
CA ASN A 16 8.43 -15.70 13.62
C ASN A 16 9.26 -14.40 13.43
N ALA A 17 9.05 -13.38 14.26
CA ALA A 17 9.68 -12.07 14.11
C ALA A 17 11.21 -12.15 14.07
N SER A 18 11.83 -13.10 14.82
CA SER A 18 13.28 -13.28 14.83
C SER A 18 13.90 -13.69 13.49
N ILE A 19 13.10 -14.28 12.58
CA ILE A 19 13.55 -14.63 11.22
C ILE A 19 13.04 -13.67 10.16
N ILE A 20 12.21 -12.68 10.55
CA ILE A 20 11.64 -11.65 9.69
C ILE A 20 12.38 -10.33 9.86
N SER A 21 12.78 -9.99 11.08
CA SER A 21 13.30 -8.66 11.45
C SER A 21 14.51 -8.23 10.62
N THR A 22 14.52 -6.96 10.23
CA THR A 22 15.67 -6.29 9.59
C THR A 22 16.89 -6.22 10.51
N ASP A 23 16.69 -6.25 11.83
CA ASP A 23 17.76 -6.29 12.83
C ASP A 23 18.45 -7.66 12.89
N ASN A 24 17.84 -8.68 12.29
CA ASN A 24 18.48 -9.97 12.16
C ASN A 24 19.45 -9.93 10.95
N PRO A 25 20.75 -10.21 11.15
CA PRO A 25 21.72 -10.23 10.05
C PRO A 25 21.43 -11.32 9.00
N ASN A 26 20.55 -12.28 9.31
CA ASN A 26 20.15 -13.35 8.41
C ASN A 26 18.63 -13.57 8.44
N PRO A 27 17.82 -12.61 7.99
CA PRO A 27 16.39 -12.81 7.89
C PRO A 27 16.10 -13.91 6.85
N ALA A 28 15.13 -14.78 7.14
CA ALA A 28 14.80 -15.89 6.26
C ALA A 28 13.57 -15.62 5.37
N ILE A 29 12.59 -14.90 5.92
CA ILE A 29 11.32 -14.61 5.24
C ILE A 29 10.93 -13.14 5.41
N THR A 30 10.08 -12.65 4.51
CA THR A 30 9.39 -11.36 4.69
C THR A 30 8.24 -11.50 5.70
N GLY A 31 7.81 -10.38 6.30
CA GLY A 31 6.73 -10.36 7.30
C GLY A 31 5.34 -10.32 6.71
N THR A 32 5.20 -10.42 5.39
CA THR A 32 3.90 -10.45 4.72
C THR A 32 3.52 -11.87 4.37
N ILE A 33 2.30 -12.25 4.73
CA ILE A 33 1.68 -13.51 4.30
C ILE A 33 0.72 -13.23 3.13
N TYR A 34 0.59 -14.20 2.24
CA TYR A 34 -0.29 -14.11 1.07
C TYR A 34 -1.25 -15.29 1.08
N LEU A 35 -2.55 -14.97 1.05
CA LEU A 35 -3.62 -15.96 1.04
C LEU A 35 -4.34 -15.91 -0.30
N TRP A 36 -4.72 -17.08 -0.80
CA TRP A 36 -5.55 -17.18 -1.99
C TRP A 36 -7.03 -16.98 -1.64
N ASN A 37 -7.66 -15.99 -2.27
CA ASN A 37 -9.08 -15.70 -2.10
C ASN A 37 -9.84 -16.04 -3.39
N HIS A 38 -10.59 -17.11 -3.36
CA HIS A 38 -11.37 -17.62 -4.50
C HIS A 38 -12.62 -16.77 -4.83
N LEU A 39 -12.49 -15.45 -4.93
CA LEU A 39 -13.64 -14.58 -5.20
C LEU A 39 -14.07 -14.61 -6.65
N ASN A 40 -13.14 -14.82 -7.58
CA ASN A 40 -13.41 -14.81 -9.01
C ASN A 40 -13.17 -16.18 -9.63
N LEU A 41 -14.06 -16.56 -10.55
CA LEU A 41 -13.87 -17.77 -11.35
C LEU A 41 -12.67 -17.59 -12.30
N PRO A 42 -11.96 -18.68 -12.65
CA PRO A 42 -10.97 -18.64 -13.72
C PRO A 42 -11.59 -18.11 -15.02
N SER A 43 -10.86 -17.30 -15.74
CA SER A 43 -11.34 -16.70 -16.97
C SER A 43 -10.28 -16.75 -18.07
N ASN A 44 -10.73 -16.72 -19.33
CA ASN A 44 -9.85 -16.67 -20.50
C ASN A 44 -9.29 -15.25 -20.77
N LEU A 45 -9.71 -14.25 -19.99
CA LEU A 45 -9.24 -12.87 -20.10
C LEU A 45 -7.91 -12.62 -19.40
N VAL A 46 -7.45 -13.58 -18.59
CA VAL A 46 -6.19 -13.45 -17.84
C VAL A 46 -5.09 -14.21 -18.56
N ASN A 47 -4.20 -13.48 -19.22
CA ASN A 47 -2.96 -14.01 -19.75
C ASN A 47 -1.90 -14.08 -18.63
N ASP A 48 -1.76 -15.24 -18.02
CA ASP A 48 -0.64 -15.50 -17.10
C ASP A 48 0.42 -16.34 -17.83
N PRO A 49 1.67 -15.88 -17.93
CA PRO A 49 2.74 -16.63 -18.57
C PRO A 49 3.06 -17.97 -17.89
N PHE A 50 2.66 -18.19 -16.63
CA PHE A 50 2.83 -19.48 -15.95
C PHE A 50 1.78 -20.52 -16.33
N TYR A 51 0.64 -20.08 -16.87
CA TYR A 51 -0.50 -20.90 -17.22
C TYR A 51 -0.88 -20.76 -18.70
N GLY A 52 0.07 -20.36 -19.52
CA GLY A 52 -0.15 -20.09 -20.96
C GLY A 52 -0.77 -21.26 -21.74
N ASP A 53 -0.66 -22.48 -21.21
CA ASP A 53 -1.24 -23.70 -21.82
C ASP A 53 -2.72 -23.94 -21.40
N TYR A 54 -3.27 -23.13 -20.48
CA TYR A 54 -4.64 -23.27 -20.01
C TYR A 54 -5.54 -22.21 -20.63
N VAL A 55 -6.75 -22.62 -21.01
CA VAL A 55 -7.77 -21.73 -21.59
C VAL A 55 -8.32 -20.76 -20.52
N TYR A 56 -8.34 -21.19 -19.27
CA TYR A 56 -8.85 -20.42 -18.16
C TYR A 56 -7.76 -20.24 -17.11
N ASN A 57 -7.49 -18.99 -16.73
CA ASN A 57 -6.53 -18.63 -15.72
C ASN A 57 -7.19 -17.94 -14.53
N TYR A 58 -6.59 -18.09 -13.36
CA TYR A 58 -6.99 -17.37 -12.15
C TYR A 58 -6.50 -15.93 -12.20
N ASN A 59 -7.31 -15.00 -11.65
CA ASN A 59 -6.90 -13.62 -11.50
C ASN A 59 -5.93 -13.50 -10.30
N PRO A 60 -4.68 -13.06 -10.49
CA PRO A 60 -3.72 -12.87 -9.39
C PRO A 60 -4.14 -11.80 -8.37
N ASN A 61 -5.11 -10.92 -8.69
CA ASN A 61 -5.73 -10.02 -7.70
C ASN A 61 -6.56 -10.76 -6.64
N ASN A 62 -6.71 -12.07 -6.78
CA ASN A 62 -7.32 -12.91 -5.75
C ASN A 62 -6.39 -13.22 -4.57
N TYR A 63 -5.15 -12.73 -4.56
CA TYR A 63 -4.31 -12.81 -3.38
C TYR A 63 -4.62 -11.69 -2.40
N ILE A 64 -4.77 -12.06 -1.14
CA ILE A 64 -4.80 -11.13 -0.02
C ILE A 64 -3.40 -11.10 0.56
N ALA A 65 -2.76 -9.93 0.56
CA ALA A 65 -1.55 -9.68 1.33
C ALA A 65 -1.93 -9.22 2.74
N PHE A 66 -1.21 -9.69 3.76
CA PHE A 66 -1.44 -9.31 5.16
C PHE A 66 -0.13 -9.23 5.93
N ASN A 67 0.06 -8.13 6.66
CA ASN A 67 1.16 -7.90 7.59
C ASN A 67 0.73 -7.01 8.76
N ASN A 68 1.68 -6.44 9.52
CA ASN A 68 1.36 -5.59 10.66
C ASN A 68 0.68 -4.26 10.27
N THR A 69 0.82 -3.79 9.04
CA THR A 69 0.08 -2.62 8.53
C THR A 69 -1.40 -2.96 8.31
N GLY A 70 -1.68 -4.14 7.77
CA GLY A 70 -3.05 -4.60 7.54
C GLY A 70 -3.17 -5.58 6.40
N ALA A 71 -4.41 -5.73 5.91
CA ALA A 71 -4.74 -6.55 4.75
C ALA A 71 -4.91 -5.69 3.50
N ASN A 72 -4.45 -6.19 2.36
CA ASN A 72 -4.74 -5.64 1.05
C ASN A 72 -5.20 -6.77 0.09
N PRO A 73 -6.40 -6.72 -0.48
CA PRO A 73 -7.48 -5.74 -0.28
C PRO A 73 -8.05 -5.76 1.15
N PRO A 74 -8.85 -4.74 1.54
CA PRO A 74 -9.45 -4.65 2.87
C PRO A 74 -10.45 -5.78 3.11
N GLY A 75 -10.71 -6.11 4.40
CA GLY A 75 -11.76 -7.05 4.82
C GLY A 75 -11.26 -8.38 5.38
N PHE A 76 -9.99 -8.73 5.24
CA PHE A 76 -9.43 -9.90 5.91
C PHE A 76 -9.26 -9.64 7.41
N ASN A 77 -9.80 -10.52 8.24
CA ASN A 77 -9.83 -10.36 9.70
C ASN A 77 -8.56 -10.86 10.42
N GLY A 78 -7.58 -11.37 9.68
CA GLY A 78 -6.34 -11.90 10.22
C GLY A 78 -6.42 -13.36 10.69
N ASN A 79 -7.52 -14.08 10.42
CA ASN A 79 -7.65 -15.48 10.79
C ASN A 79 -7.43 -16.41 9.59
N ILE A 80 -6.50 -17.35 9.73
CA ILE A 80 -6.20 -18.37 8.72
C ILE A 80 -6.91 -19.66 9.12
N ALA A 81 -7.86 -20.10 8.30
CA ALA A 81 -8.67 -21.29 8.59
C ALA A 81 -7.82 -22.57 8.67
N SER A 82 -8.34 -23.57 9.36
CA SER A 82 -7.70 -24.91 9.38
C SER A 82 -7.57 -25.47 7.97
N GLY A 83 -6.42 -26.04 7.66
CA GLY A 83 -6.12 -26.58 6.33
C GLY A 83 -5.92 -25.54 5.23
N GLN A 84 -6.12 -24.24 5.52
CA GLN A 84 -5.86 -23.18 4.54
C GLN A 84 -4.37 -23.01 4.31
N ALA A 85 -3.97 -23.05 3.05
CA ALA A 85 -2.62 -22.71 2.62
C ALA A 85 -2.43 -21.19 2.59
N PHE A 86 -1.21 -20.75 2.83
CA PHE A 86 -0.75 -19.38 2.61
C PHE A 86 0.72 -19.39 2.20
N PHE A 87 1.16 -18.31 1.60
CA PHE A 87 2.54 -18.13 1.16
C PHE A 87 3.26 -17.12 2.05
N VAL A 88 4.56 -17.33 2.20
CA VAL A 88 5.52 -16.34 2.70
C VAL A 88 6.66 -16.28 1.69
N LEU A 89 7.21 -15.09 1.47
CA LEU A 89 8.37 -14.94 0.60
C LEU A 89 9.64 -15.22 1.38
N MET A 90 10.53 -16.01 0.78
CA MET A 90 11.91 -16.11 1.28
C MET A 90 12.67 -14.84 0.93
N ASP A 91 13.53 -14.43 1.83
CA ASP A 91 14.52 -13.41 1.53
C ASP A 91 15.59 -13.98 0.58
N HIS A 92 15.90 -13.24 -0.49
CA HIS A 92 16.93 -13.67 -1.45
C HIS A 92 18.33 -13.78 -0.85
N ASN A 93 18.59 -13.03 0.22
CA ASN A 93 19.85 -13.04 0.94
C ASN A 93 19.83 -13.98 2.16
N ALA A 94 18.75 -14.76 2.31
CA ALA A 94 18.62 -15.70 3.42
C ALA A 94 19.77 -16.72 3.41
N SER A 95 20.34 -16.94 4.57
CA SER A 95 21.29 -18.05 4.76
C SER A 95 20.58 -19.38 4.49
N THR A 96 21.19 -20.26 3.71
CA THR A 96 20.66 -21.60 3.42
C THR A 96 20.72 -22.55 4.61
N THR A 97 21.32 -22.13 5.74
CA THR A 97 21.53 -22.96 6.91
C THR A 97 20.68 -22.48 8.09
N GLY A 98 19.67 -23.26 8.44
CA GLY A 98 19.18 -23.35 9.81
C GLY A 98 18.02 -22.47 10.23
N SER A 99 17.32 -21.76 9.35
CA SER A 99 16.10 -21.05 9.73
C SER A 99 14.87 -21.95 9.63
N SER A 100 14.03 -21.93 10.65
CA SER A 100 12.79 -22.70 10.70
C SER A 100 11.62 -21.78 10.97
N VAL A 101 10.53 -21.95 10.21
CA VAL A 101 9.25 -21.32 10.50
C VAL A 101 8.60 -22.06 11.66
N VAL A 102 8.22 -21.30 12.69
CA VAL A 102 7.62 -21.82 13.91
C VAL A 102 6.11 -21.80 13.81
N PHE A 103 5.48 -22.94 14.16
CA PHE A 103 4.06 -23.04 14.47
C PHE A 103 3.90 -23.52 15.91
N ASN A 104 3.10 -22.83 16.71
CA ASN A 104 2.82 -23.23 18.09
C ASN A 104 1.37 -22.94 18.47
N ASN A 105 0.94 -23.49 19.62
CA ASN A 105 -0.42 -23.38 20.09
C ASN A 105 -0.84 -21.94 20.44
N ASN A 106 0.11 -21.04 20.75
CA ASN A 106 -0.22 -19.65 21.06
C ASN A 106 -0.88 -18.92 19.88
N MET A 107 -0.66 -19.39 18.64
CA MET A 107 -1.32 -18.84 17.46
C MET A 107 -2.81 -19.14 17.41
N ARG A 108 -3.29 -20.11 18.19
CA ARG A 108 -4.67 -20.60 18.19
C ARG A 108 -5.55 -19.93 19.24
N TYR A 109 -4.98 -19.14 20.14
CA TYR A 109 -5.70 -18.52 21.26
C TYR A 109 -5.85 -17.03 21.05
N ASP A 110 -7.00 -16.50 21.42
CA ASP A 110 -7.19 -15.09 21.64
C ASP A 110 -6.90 -14.77 23.11
N ASP A 111 -5.66 -14.40 23.40
CA ASP A 111 -5.21 -13.98 24.72
C ASP A 111 -5.56 -12.52 25.05
N THR A 112 -6.24 -11.83 24.12
CA THR A 112 -6.75 -10.48 24.35
C THR A 112 -8.11 -10.45 25.03
N ASP A 113 -8.77 -11.60 25.18
CA ASP A 113 -9.97 -11.76 25.98
C ASP A 113 -9.68 -12.62 27.24
N PRO A 114 -9.28 -12.04 28.36
CA PRO A 114 -8.97 -12.77 29.58
C PRO A 114 -10.19 -13.47 30.22
N LEU A 115 -11.40 -13.07 29.80
CA LEU A 115 -12.66 -13.67 30.32
C LEU A 115 -13.12 -14.85 29.47
N ASN A 116 -12.61 -14.97 28.25
CA ASN A 116 -12.95 -16.05 27.33
C ASN A 116 -11.72 -16.42 26.48
N PRO A 117 -10.72 -17.08 27.04
CA PRO A 117 -9.52 -17.52 26.31
C PRO A 117 -9.88 -18.64 25.34
N SER A 118 -10.93 -18.45 24.57
CA SER A 118 -11.40 -19.42 23.58
C SER A 118 -10.36 -19.55 22.47
N PRO A 119 -10.06 -20.77 22.03
CA PRO A 119 -9.35 -20.95 20.77
C PRO A 119 -10.11 -20.22 19.67
N TYR A 120 -9.39 -19.63 18.72
CA TYR A 120 -10.02 -19.00 17.56
C TYR A 120 -11.10 -19.92 17.01
N ALA A 121 -12.34 -19.47 17.07
CA ALA A 121 -13.47 -20.28 16.69
C ALA A 121 -13.33 -20.69 15.23
N ASN A 122 -13.70 -21.93 14.91
CA ASN A 122 -13.70 -22.45 13.53
C ASN A 122 -14.75 -21.77 12.62
N ASN A 123 -15.20 -20.58 12.96
CA ASN A 123 -16.20 -19.80 12.22
C ASN A 123 -15.75 -19.49 10.79
N GLU A 124 -14.44 -19.51 10.56
CA GLU A 124 -13.86 -19.33 9.22
C GLU A 124 -14.06 -20.57 8.32
N PHE A 125 -14.39 -21.72 8.88
CA PHE A 125 -14.67 -22.95 8.10
C PHE A 125 -16.00 -22.89 7.35
N PHE A 126 -16.95 -22.21 7.95
CA PHE A 126 -18.27 -22.08 7.40
C PHE A 126 -18.46 -20.60 7.10
N ARG A 127 -18.59 -20.23 5.87
CA ARG A 127 -18.88 -18.86 5.38
C ARG A 127 -20.13 -18.28 6.07
N VAL A 128 -20.11 -18.18 7.37
CA VAL A 128 -21.12 -17.45 8.13
C VAL A 128 -20.65 -16.01 8.16
N MET A 129 -21.32 -15.15 7.41
CA MET A 129 -21.19 -13.69 7.58
C MET A 129 -21.59 -13.33 9.01
N GLN A 130 -20.67 -13.43 9.94
CA GLN A 130 -20.85 -12.80 11.25
C GLN A 130 -20.33 -11.39 11.16
N ARG A 131 -21.23 -10.43 11.42
CA ARG A 131 -20.85 -9.05 11.66
C ARG A 131 -19.76 -9.01 12.73
N PRO A 132 -18.66 -8.26 12.54
CA PRO A 132 -17.67 -8.06 13.58
C PRO A 132 -18.39 -7.56 14.84
N LYS A 133 -18.25 -8.25 15.97
CA LYS A 133 -18.65 -7.68 17.25
C LYS A 133 -17.69 -6.54 17.54
N PRO A 134 -18.18 -5.37 17.98
CA PRO A 134 -17.31 -4.30 18.42
C PRO A 134 -16.49 -4.80 19.61
N HIS A 135 -15.20 -4.94 19.44
CA HIS A 135 -14.27 -5.33 20.49
C HIS A 135 -13.91 -4.08 21.30
N ALA A 136 -14.31 -4.08 22.58
CA ALA A 136 -13.91 -3.04 23.53
C ALA A 136 -12.41 -3.14 23.84
N ASN A 137 -11.75 -1.99 23.86
CA ASN A 137 -10.40 -1.70 24.39
C ASN A 137 -9.36 -2.83 24.28
N ARG A 138 -8.74 -2.91 23.13
CA ARG A 138 -7.45 -3.59 22.95
C ARG A 138 -6.34 -2.54 23.03
N ASN A 139 -5.16 -2.93 23.52
CA ASN A 139 -3.89 -2.30 23.11
C ASN A 139 -3.71 -2.56 21.60
N THR A 140 -4.50 -1.90 20.78
CA THR A 140 -4.36 -1.99 19.35
C THR A 140 -3.23 -1.04 18.96
N ILE A 141 -2.24 -1.56 18.25
CA ILE A 141 -1.23 -0.77 17.58
C ILE A 141 -1.94 0.38 16.84
N GLU A 142 -1.49 1.61 17.06
CA GLU A 142 -2.05 2.78 16.40
C GLU A 142 -1.84 2.64 14.88
N ARG A 143 -2.90 2.83 14.12
CA ARG A 143 -2.91 2.73 12.65
C ARG A 143 -3.84 3.74 12.04
N HIS A 144 -3.38 4.34 10.94
CA HIS A 144 -4.15 5.24 10.10
C HIS A 144 -3.92 4.84 8.65
N ARG A 145 -4.96 4.31 7.97
CA ARG A 145 -4.78 3.59 6.71
C ARG A 145 -5.66 4.12 5.60
N ILE A 146 -5.12 4.05 4.39
CA ILE A 146 -5.79 4.41 3.13
C ILE A 146 -5.62 3.23 2.17
N TRP A 147 -6.72 2.71 1.65
CA TRP A 147 -6.74 1.80 0.52
C TRP A 147 -7.14 2.57 -0.72
N LEU A 148 -6.34 2.46 -1.76
CA LEU A 148 -6.58 3.06 -3.06
C LEU A 148 -6.75 1.96 -4.10
N ASP A 149 -7.71 2.15 -5.01
CA ASP A 149 -7.93 1.30 -6.17
C ASP A 149 -7.54 2.02 -7.45
N LEU A 150 -6.85 1.31 -8.35
CA LEU A 150 -6.74 1.65 -9.75
C LEU A 150 -7.76 0.82 -10.52
N ILE A 151 -8.73 1.47 -11.13
CA ILE A 151 -9.85 0.87 -11.87
C ILE A 151 -9.58 1.04 -13.36
N ALA A 152 -9.60 -0.07 -14.10
CA ALA A 152 -9.42 -0.12 -15.53
C ALA A 152 -10.74 0.12 -16.29
N PRO A 153 -10.71 0.37 -17.62
CA PRO A 153 -11.91 0.54 -18.44
C PRO A 153 -12.88 -0.64 -18.43
N ASN A 154 -12.40 -1.83 -18.08
CA ASN A 154 -13.19 -3.06 -17.98
C ASN A 154 -13.64 -3.38 -16.54
N ASP A 155 -13.62 -2.39 -15.65
CA ASP A 155 -13.98 -2.48 -14.24
C ASP A 155 -13.08 -3.41 -13.39
N HIS A 156 -11.97 -3.87 -13.93
CA HIS A 156 -10.96 -4.57 -13.12
C HIS A 156 -10.22 -3.56 -12.24
N ALA A 157 -10.15 -3.84 -10.95
CA ALA A 157 -9.46 -3.00 -9.99
C ALA A 157 -8.23 -3.72 -9.41
N ASN A 158 -7.17 -2.96 -9.14
CA ASN A 158 -6.02 -3.39 -8.38
C ASN A 158 -5.82 -2.43 -7.21
N SER A 159 -5.66 -2.98 -5.99
CA SER A 159 -5.66 -2.21 -4.75
C SER A 159 -4.27 -2.12 -4.14
N ILE A 160 -4.00 -1.00 -3.47
CA ILE A 160 -2.84 -0.82 -2.59
C ILE A 160 -3.30 -0.35 -1.21
N LEU A 161 -2.46 -0.61 -0.20
CA LEU A 161 -2.61 -0.11 1.15
C LEU A 161 -1.41 0.76 1.52
N VAL A 162 -1.67 2.00 1.92
CA VAL A 162 -0.70 2.87 2.61
C VAL A 162 -1.18 3.07 4.04
N GLY A 163 -0.33 2.75 5.02
CA GLY A 163 -0.71 2.81 6.43
C GLY A 163 0.37 3.46 7.30
N TYR A 164 -0.02 4.45 8.10
CA TYR A 164 0.81 5.03 9.16
C TYR A 164 0.64 4.19 10.41
N VAL A 165 1.72 3.53 10.85
CA VAL A 165 1.64 2.49 11.88
C VAL A 165 2.73 2.68 12.91
N GLU A 166 2.38 2.48 14.18
CA GLU A 166 3.34 2.49 15.28
C GLU A 166 4.47 1.48 15.03
N ASN A 167 5.71 1.93 15.20
CA ASN A 167 6.97 1.21 14.95
C ASN A 167 7.30 0.93 13.47
N ALA A 168 6.53 1.40 12.51
CA ALA A 168 6.95 1.41 11.11
C ALA A 168 7.91 2.57 10.83
N THR A 169 8.68 2.48 9.74
CA THR A 169 9.55 3.55 9.23
C THR A 169 9.11 4.01 7.84
N ASN A 170 9.76 5.03 7.31
CA ASN A 170 9.51 5.46 5.93
C ASN A 170 10.39 4.72 4.90
N GLY A 171 11.32 3.88 5.36
CA GLY A 171 12.09 2.96 4.54
C GLY A 171 11.43 1.60 4.39
N GLU A 172 12.15 0.62 3.84
CA GLU A 172 11.67 -0.76 3.77
C GLU A 172 11.64 -1.40 5.16
N ASP A 173 10.46 -1.83 5.57
CA ASP A 173 10.19 -2.52 6.83
C ASP A 173 9.53 -3.87 6.59
N ARG A 174 10.26 -4.95 6.77
CA ARG A 174 9.77 -6.31 6.47
C ARG A 174 8.53 -6.75 7.24
N LEU A 175 8.25 -6.14 8.40
CA LEU A 175 7.06 -6.42 9.22
C LEU A 175 5.83 -5.61 8.78
N TYR A 176 6.06 -4.50 8.06
CA TYR A 176 5.04 -3.52 7.72
C TYR A 176 4.83 -3.35 6.22
N ASP A 177 5.81 -3.74 5.40
CA ASP A 177 5.76 -3.64 3.96
C ASP A 177 5.49 -4.99 3.30
N GLY A 178 4.70 -4.97 2.24
CA GLY A 178 4.38 -6.15 1.44
C GLY A 178 4.62 -5.89 -0.03
N PHE A 179 5.50 -6.69 -0.65
CA PHE A 179 5.81 -6.58 -2.06
C PHE A 179 4.57 -6.82 -2.93
N ASP A 180 4.50 -6.09 -4.05
CA ASP A 180 3.55 -6.39 -5.10
C ASP A 180 3.96 -7.67 -5.85
N LEU A 181 3.26 -8.76 -5.58
CA LEU A 181 3.43 -10.05 -6.27
C LEU A 181 2.60 -10.16 -7.55
N SER A 182 1.82 -9.14 -7.87
CA SER A 182 0.94 -9.15 -9.02
C SER A 182 1.77 -9.29 -10.30
N LYS A 183 1.39 -10.27 -11.11
CA LYS A 183 1.87 -10.45 -12.48
C LYS A 183 0.76 -10.15 -13.49
N THR A 184 -0.33 -9.51 -13.04
CA THR A 184 -1.40 -9.05 -13.91
C THR A 184 -0.92 -8.01 -14.91
N SER A 185 -1.66 -7.89 -15.98
CA SER A 185 -1.43 -6.85 -16.97
C SER A 185 -1.61 -5.46 -16.40
N ILE A 186 -2.61 -5.25 -15.50
CA ILE A 186 -2.80 -4.00 -14.76
C ILE A 186 -2.16 -4.14 -13.38
N ARG A 187 -1.34 -3.16 -12.98
CA ARG A 187 -0.73 -3.12 -11.64
C ARG A 187 -0.80 -1.73 -11.05
N PHE A 188 -1.01 -1.70 -9.74
CA PHE A 188 -0.97 -0.48 -8.93
C PHE A 188 -0.16 -0.77 -7.68
N TYR A 189 0.81 0.07 -7.37
CA TYR A 189 1.73 -0.11 -6.25
C TYR A 189 2.20 1.24 -5.72
N SER A 190 2.60 1.28 -4.46
CA SER A 190 3.43 2.36 -3.95
C SER A 190 4.92 2.01 -4.13
N LEU A 191 5.79 3.01 -4.03
CA LEU A 191 7.21 2.85 -4.25
C LEU A 191 8.01 3.19 -3.00
N ILE A 192 8.94 2.30 -2.64
CA ILE A 192 10.04 2.58 -1.73
C ILE A 192 11.31 2.44 -2.56
N ASN A 193 11.92 3.57 -2.93
CA ASN A 193 12.97 3.60 -3.95
C ASN A 193 12.47 2.99 -5.28
N GLU A 194 13.02 1.84 -5.68
CA GLU A 194 12.61 1.10 -6.88
C GLU A 194 11.67 -0.08 -6.59
N ASP A 195 11.49 -0.40 -5.31
CA ASP A 195 10.68 -1.54 -4.87
C ASP A 195 9.19 -1.22 -4.91
N LYS A 196 8.44 -2.17 -5.43
CA LYS A 196 6.99 -2.07 -5.65
C LYS A 196 6.24 -2.73 -4.51
N MET A 197 5.41 -1.95 -3.82
CA MET A 197 4.69 -2.38 -2.63
C MET A 197 3.18 -2.43 -2.87
N SER A 198 2.56 -3.54 -2.52
CA SER A 198 1.10 -3.66 -2.41
C SER A 198 0.59 -3.17 -1.05
N ILE A 199 1.45 -3.25 -0.03
CA ILE A 199 1.24 -2.68 1.30
C ILE A 199 2.49 -1.90 1.66
N GLN A 200 2.33 -0.64 2.07
CA GLN A 200 3.42 0.18 2.57
C GLN A 200 3.08 0.72 3.96
N GLY A 201 3.90 0.34 4.95
CA GLY A 201 3.91 0.92 6.28
C GLY A 201 4.71 2.22 6.29
N ARG A 202 4.27 3.21 7.08
CA ARG A 202 4.96 4.48 7.26
C ARG A 202 4.95 4.86 8.73
N SER A 203 5.91 5.68 9.12
CA SER A 203 6.13 6.04 10.52
C SER A 203 5.01 6.87 11.13
N LEU A 204 4.79 6.69 12.42
CA LEU A 204 4.08 7.63 13.28
C LEU A 204 5.10 8.46 14.11
N PRO A 205 4.75 9.69 14.51
CA PRO A 205 3.49 10.39 14.29
C PRO A 205 3.28 10.75 12.81
N PHE A 206 2.00 10.77 12.37
CA PHE A 206 1.63 11.17 11.01
C PHE A 206 2.13 12.59 10.70
N ASP A 207 2.83 12.72 9.58
CA ASP A 207 3.28 13.98 9.04
C ASP A 207 2.45 14.38 7.83
N VAL A 208 1.74 15.49 7.92
CA VAL A 208 0.90 16.03 6.84
C VAL A 208 1.70 16.42 5.59
N SER A 209 3.01 16.64 5.73
CA SER A 209 3.91 16.96 4.62
C SER A 209 4.44 15.71 3.90
N ASP A 210 4.14 14.52 4.44
CA ASP A 210 4.61 13.27 3.83
C ASP A 210 4.01 13.04 2.44
N THR A 211 4.76 12.36 1.61
CA THR A 211 4.35 12.01 0.24
C THR A 211 4.70 10.57 -0.09
N VAL A 212 3.81 9.91 -0.82
CA VAL A 212 3.99 8.51 -1.23
C VAL A 212 3.96 8.42 -2.76
N PRO A 213 5.10 8.13 -3.41
CA PRO A 213 5.12 7.88 -4.84
C PRO A 213 4.30 6.64 -5.21
N LEU A 214 3.50 6.74 -6.26
CA LEU A 214 2.67 5.66 -6.78
C LEU A 214 3.11 5.27 -8.19
N GLY A 215 3.11 3.97 -8.45
CA GLY A 215 3.44 3.42 -9.75
C GLY A 215 2.30 2.62 -10.36
N LEU A 216 2.23 2.63 -11.69
CA LEU A 216 1.23 1.92 -12.48
C LEU A 216 1.88 1.11 -13.58
N VAL A 217 1.27 -0.03 -13.91
CA VAL A 217 1.42 -0.69 -15.20
C VAL A 217 0.08 -0.70 -15.91
N ILE A 218 0.02 -0.10 -17.08
CA ILE A 218 -1.16 0.06 -17.92
C ILE A 218 -1.04 -0.87 -19.12
N PRO A 219 -1.93 -1.86 -19.28
CA PRO A 219 -1.85 -2.86 -20.34
C PRO A 219 -2.44 -2.41 -21.68
N GLU A 220 -3.33 -1.43 -21.68
CA GLU A 220 -4.03 -0.93 -22.86
C GLU A 220 -4.32 0.57 -22.76
N ASN A 221 -4.44 1.23 -23.89
CA ASN A 221 -4.83 2.63 -23.92
C ASN A 221 -6.28 2.77 -23.46
N GLY A 222 -6.53 3.73 -22.56
CA GLY A 222 -7.91 3.91 -22.08
C GLY A 222 -8.03 4.91 -20.95
N ASN A 223 -9.25 5.00 -20.43
CA ASN A 223 -9.57 5.83 -19.28
C ASN A 223 -9.51 5.00 -18.00
N TYR A 224 -8.66 5.41 -17.07
CA TYR A 224 -8.43 4.77 -15.78
C TYR A 224 -8.89 5.69 -14.67
N THR A 225 -9.20 5.10 -13.51
CA THR A 225 -9.66 5.88 -12.36
C THR A 225 -8.89 5.44 -11.10
N ILE A 226 -8.35 6.41 -10.35
CA ILE A 226 -7.83 6.17 -9.00
C ILE A 226 -8.86 6.67 -8.01
N ALA A 227 -9.24 5.80 -7.06
CA ALA A 227 -10.28 6.08 -6.06
C ALA A 227 -9.89 5.58 -4.67
N ILE A 228 -10.42 6.22 -3.63
CA ILE A 228 -10.38 5.68 -2.28
C ILE A 228 -11.36 4.49 -2.20
N ASN A 229 -10.84 3.32 -1.85
CA ASN A 229 -11.65 2.13 -1.55
C ASN A 229 -12.12 2.15 -0.09
N SER A 230 -11.19 2.38 0.84
CA SER A 230 -11.47 2.39 2.28
C SER A 230 -10.46 3.26 3.02
N ILE A 231 -10.84 3.74 4.19
CA ILE A 231 -9.98 4.51 5.09
C ILE A 231 -10.30 4.16 6.54
N ASP A 232 -9.32 4.27 7.42
CA ASP A 232 -9.55 4.17 8.86
C ASP A 232 -8.60 5.07 9.71
N GLY A 233 -8.72 4.97 11.03
CA GLY A 233 -7.93 5.76 11.96
C GLY A 233 -8.11 7.27 11.77
N LEU A 234 -7.03 8.03 11.69
CA LEU A 234 -7.03 9.47 11.49
C LEU A 234 -7.88 9.88 10.28
N PHE A 235 -7.74 9.14 9.17
CA PHE A 235 -8.42 9.47 7.92
C PHE A 235 -9.94 9.30 7.98
N SER A 236 -10.47 8.46 8.87
CA SER A 236 -11.92 8.32 9.08
C SER A 236 -12.45 9.19 10.21
N ASN A 237 -11.62 9.49 11.23
CA ASN A 237 -12.03 10.20 12.45
C ASN A 237 -11.90 11.71 12.35
N THR A 238 -11.11 12.20 11.41
CA THR A 238 -10.89 13.62 11.13
C THR A 238 -11.17 13.91 9.66
N ASN A 239 -11.18 15.18 9.30
CA ASN A 239 -11.26 15.60 7.90
C ASN A 239 -9.86 15.77 7.28
N GLN A 240 -8.89 14.93 7.68
CA GLN A 240 -7.57 14.97 7.08
C GLN A 240 -7.67 14.76 5.57
N ASP A 241 -7.18 15.72 4.81
CA ASP A 241 -7.23 15.71 3.36
C ASP A 241 -6.41 14.56 2.76
N ILE A 242 -6.85 14.07 1.61
CA ILE A 242 -6.18 13.02 0.83
C ILE A 242 -6.17 13.48 -0.62
N PHE A 243 -5.00 13.87 -1.11
CA PHE A 243 -4.82 14.35 -2.46
C PHE A 243 -4.00 13.39 -3.31
N LEU A 244 -4.30 13.39 -4.59
CA LEU A 244 -3.50 12.77 -5.65
C LEU A 244 -2.90 13.88 -6.51
N GLU A 245 -1.58 13.92 -6.61
CA GLU A 245 -0.87 14.76 -7.55
C GLU A 245 -0.62 13.98 -8.85
N ASP A 246 -1.09 14.49 -9.99
CA ASP A 246 -0.69 14.05 -11.33
C ASP A 246 0.39 15.01 -11.82
N THR A 247 1.63 14.59 -11.75
CA THR A 247 2.80 15.43 -12.12
C THR A 247 2.86 15.73 -13.60
N TYR A 248 2.23 14.89 -14.46
CA TYR A 248 2.20 15.13 -15.91
C TYR A 248 1.27 16.29 -16.28
N LEU A 249 0.18 16.45 -15.52
CA LEU A 249 -0.80 17.50 -15.75
C LEU A 249 -0.65 18.69 -14.81
N ASN A 250 0.25 18.59 -13.79
CA ASN A 250 0.40 19.55 -12.69
C ASN A 250 -0.94 19.82 -11.97
N ILE A 251 -1.65 18.75 -11.67
CA ILE A 251 -2.95 18.79 -10.97
C ILE A 251 -2.78 18.15 -9.60
N ILE A 252 -3.33 18.81 -8.57
CA ILE A 252 -3.54 18.22 -7.26
C ILE A 252 -5.04 18.04 -7.10
N HIS A 253 -5.49 16.79 -7.02
CA HIS A 253 -6.90 16.41 -6.98
C HIS A 253 -7.28 15.89 -5.60
N ASP A 254 -8.40 16.35 -5.06
CA ASP A 254 -8.95 15.88 -3.80
C ASP A 254 -9.72 14.57 -4.00
N LEU A 255 -9.10 13.46 -3.58
CA LEU A 255 -9.69 12.11 -3.68
C LEU A 255 -10.87 11.91 -2.74
N ARG A 256 -11.00 12.71 -1.67
CA ARG A 256 -12.18 12.63 -0.79
C ARG A 256 -13.41 13.18 -1.46
N ASN A 257 -13.23 14.17 -2.32
CA ASN A 257 -14.34 14.81 -3.01
C ASN A 257 -14.84 13.96 -4.17
N THR A 258 -13.94 13.49 -5.04
CA THR A 258 -14.27 12.64 -6.19
C THR A 258 -13.11 11.73 -6.58
N PRO A 259 -13.38 10.56 -7.18
CA PRO A 259 -12.34 9.76 -7.84
C PRO A 259 -11.63 10.54 -8.95
N TYR A 260 -10.36 10.24 -9.18
CA TYR A 260 -9.55 10.87 -10.23
C TYR A 260 -9.52 9.99 -11.48
N SER A 261 -10.12 10.47 -12.57
CA SER A 261 -10.12 9.78 -13.87
C SER A 261 -9.12 10.43 -14.82
N PHE A 262 -8.35 9.61 -15.53
CA PHE A 262 -7.31 10.04 -16.45
C PHE A 262 -7.18 9.10 -17.65
N ASN A 263 -6.81 9.66 -18.79
CA ASN A 263 -6.42 8.86 -19.95
C ASN A 263 -4.95 8.45 -19.83
N SER A 264 -4.66 7.22 -20.21
CA SER A 264 -3.30 6.70 -20.24
C SER A 264 -3.05 5.86 -21.48
N ASN A 265 -1.83 5.92 -21.97
CA ASN A 265 -1.32 4.97 -22.94
C ASN A 265 -0.79 3.73 -22.22
N ILE A 266 -0.60 2.64 -22.98
CA ILE A 266 0.11 1.45 -22.52
C ILE A 266 1.50 1.82 -22.01
N GLY A 267 1.92 1.28 -20.88
CA GLY A 267 3.26 1.54 -20.32
C GLY A 267 3.34 1.35 -18.80
N THR A 268 4.54 1.66 -18.29
CA THR A 268 4.82 1.70 -16.85
C THR A 268 5.14 3.15 -16.45
N PHE A 269 4.47 3.61 -15.40
CA PHE A 269 4.54 4.99 -14.92
C PHE A 269 4.88 5.00 -13.43
N ASN A 270 6.13 5.26 -13.08
CA ASN A 270 6.61 5.28 -11.69
C ASN A 270 6.78 6.68 -11.11
N ASN A 271 6.61 7.71 -11.92
CA ASN A 271 6.86 9.10 -11.55
C ASN A 271 5.70 10.05 -11.88
N ARG A 272 4.52 9.49 -12.21
CA ARG A 272 3.37 10.30 -12.58
C ARG A 272 2.51 10.68 -11.40
N PHE A 273 2.27 9.77 -10.45
CA PHE A 273 1.33 9.99 -9.37
C PHE A 273 2.01 10.00 -8.01
N ILE A 274 1.55 10.91 -7.15
CA ILE A 274 2.00 11.04 -5.76
C ILE A 274 0.77 11.19 -4.86
N LEU A 275 0.66 10.33 -3.86
CA LEU A 275 -0.31 10.50 -2.77
C LEU A 275 0.26 11.52 -1.79
N ARG A 276 -0.56 12.50 -1.38
CA ARG A 276 -0.17 13.58 -0.48
C ARG A 276 -1.36 14.06 0.38
N TYR A 277 -1.06 14.88 1.39
CA TYR A 277 -2.04 15.24 2.42
C TYR A 277 -2.24 16.74 2.57
N THR A 278 -1.56 17.52 1.74
CA THR A 278 -1.72 18.97 1.62
C THR A 278 -1.92 19.37 0.18
N ASN A 279 -2.72 20.40 -0.06
CA ASN A 279 -2.92 20.98 -1.39
C ASN A 279 -1.80 21.96 -1.79
N ASN A 280 -0.84 22.19 -0.91
CA ASN A 280 0.33 22.98 -1.30
C ASN A 280 1.11 22.08 -2.29
N ALA A 281 1.14 22.45 -3.59
CA ALA A 281 2.23 22.00 -4.46
C ALA A 281 3.49 22.11 -3.61
N LEU A 282 4.40 21.12 -3.65
CA LEU A 282 5.68 21.24 -2.98
C LEU A 282 6.13 22.68 -3.22
N ASN A 283 5.82 23.56 -2.28
CA ASN A 283 6.47 24.82 -2.24
C ASN A 283 7.93 24.41 -2.32
N ILE A 284 8.60 24.73 -3.41
CA ILE A 284 9.93 25.23 -3.21
C ILE A 284 9.78 25.97 -1.92
N SER A 285 10.18 25.32 -0.80
CA SER A 285 10.17 25.96 0.50
C SER A 285 10.42 27.42 0.17
N GLU A 286 9.58 28.33 0.65
CA GLU A 286 10.09 29.67 0.84
C GLU A 286 11.33 29.50 1.71
N GLU A 287 12.41 28.95 1.16
CA GLU A 287 13.70 29.43 1.45
C GLU A 287 13.48 30.89 1.20
N THR A 288 13.18 31.56 2.29
CA THR A 288 13.27 32.98 2.40
C THR A 288 14.50 33.30 1.62
N LEU A 289 14.27 33.60 0.32
CA LEU A 289 15.35 33.93 -0.58
C LEU A 289 15.98 35.07 0.15
N LEU A 290 17.13 34.84 0.76
CA LEU A 290 17.84 35.78 1.61
C LEU A 290 18.00 37.15 0.94
N ASN A 291 17.49 37.32 -0.28
CA ASN A 291 17.51 38.46 -1.14
C ASN A 291 16.15 38.91 -1.71
N GLY A 292 15.02 38.39 -1.18
CA GLY A 292 13.68 38.84 -1.58
C GLY A 292 13.31 38.68 -3.08
N LEU A 293 13.99 37.81 -3.81
CA LEU A 293 13.69 37.51 -5.21
C LEU A 293 12.82 36.29 -5.32
N VAL A 294 11.65 36.38 -5.93
CA VAL A 294 10.72 35.25 -6.18
C VAL A 294 10.60 35.01 -7.68
N ILE A 295 10.85 33.79 -8.12
CA ILE A 295 10.62 33.33 -9.49
C ILE A 295 9.54 32.26 -9.45
N SER A 296 8.46 32.44 -10.20
CA SER A 296 7.36 31.49 -10.28
C SER A 296 6.84 31.36 -11.71
N ALA A 297 6.24 30.23 -12.03
CA ALA A 297 5.62 29.98 -13.33
C ALA A 297 4.14 29.59 -13.12
N PRO A 298 3.28 30.51 -12.70
CA PRO A 298 1.89 30.20 -12.44
C PRO A 298 1.18 29.76 -13.72
N ASN A 299 0.55 28.60 -13.65
CA ASN A 299 -0.20 27.96 -14.75
C ASN A 299 0.63 27.65 -16.02
N ASN A 300 1.94 27.57 -15.92
CA ASN A 300 2.87 27.31 -17.04
C ASN A 300 2.72 28.24 -18.26
N ASN A 301 2.03 29.37 -18.11
CA ASN A 301 1.78 30.30 -19.21
C ASN A 301 2.80 31.46 -19.27
N PHE A 302 3.43 31.76 -18.16
CA PHE A 302 4.45 32.82 -18.09
C PHE A 302 5.34 32.62 -16.87
N ILE A 303 6.54 33.16 -16.93
CA ILE A 303 7.48 33.23 -15.80
C ILE A 303 7.28 34.57 -15.12
N LYS A 304 6.89 34.56 -13.83
CA LYS A 304 6.80 35.75 -13.00
C LYS A 304 8.06 35.85 -12.14
N VAL A 305 8.72 36.98 -12.23
CA VAL A 305 9.86 37.35 -11.38
C VAL A 305 9.47 38.56 -10.57
N SER A 306 9.56 38.48 -9.24
CA SER A 306 9.30 39.62 -8.33
C SER A 306 10.42 39.76 -7.31
N SER A 307 10.77 40.98 -6.97
CA SER A 307 11.74 41.30 -5.95
C SER A 307 11.11 42.32 -4.98
N GLU A 308 11.23 42.04 -3.68
CA GLU A 308 10.73 42.95 -2.62
C GLU A 308 11.79 43.90 -2.10
N LEU A 309 13.08 43.57 -2.31
CA LEU A 309 14.19 44.33 -1.73
C LEU A 309 14.90 45.21 -2.74
N GLU A 310 15.00 44.79 -4.00
CA GLU A 310 15.74 45.55 -5.03
C GLU A 310 14.99 45.58 -6.36
N GLN A 311 15.19 46.66 -7.13
CA GLN A 311 14.61 46.80 -8.45
C GLN A 311 15.28 45.84 -9.44
N ILE A 312 14.48 45.02 -10.11
CA ILE A 312 14.96 44.11 -11.17
C ILE A 312 15.39 44.97 -12.37
N LYS A 313 16.66 44.89 -12.75
CA LYS A 313 17.22 45.62 -13.90
C LYS A 313 17.20 44.81 -15.19
N THR A 314 17.44 43.52 -15.11
CA THR A 314 17.53 42.66 -16.28
C THR A 314 17.09 41.25 -15.93
N ILE A 315 16.35 40.59 -16.81
CA ILE A 315 16.01 39.18 -16.76
C ILE A 315 16.47 38.56 -18.07
N SER A 316 17.22 37.45 -17.96
CA SER A 316 17.60 36.63 -19.12
C SER A 316 17.03 35.25 -18.96
N VAL A 317 16.37 34.73 -19.97
CA VAL A 317 15.78 33.40 -19.98
C VAL A 317 16.49 32.59 -21.06
N PHE A 318 16.99 31.42 -20.67
CA PHE A 318 17.69 30.49 -21.57
C PHE A 318 16.90 29.20 -21.64
N ASP A 319 16.90 28.53 -22.75
CA ASP A 319 16.44 27.18 -22.88
C ASP A 319 17.52 26.17 -22.45
N VAL A 320 17.22 24.86 -22.53
CA VAL A 320 18.17 23.80 -22.15
C VAL A 320 19.40 23.69 -23.06
N LEU A 321 19.43 24.44 -24.13
CA LEU A 321 20.55 24.48 -25.10
C LEU A 321 21.41 25.75 -24.94
N GLY A 322 21.03 26.69 -24.07
CA GLY A 322 21.79 27.92 -23.74
C GLY A 322 21.36 29.18 -24.47
#